data_be068b0a52c3dc877f7fcd8e2b328267
#
_entry.id   be068b0a52c3dc877f7fcd8e2b328267
#
_cell.length_a   1.000
_cell.length_b   1.000
_cell.length_c   1.000
_cell.angle_alpha   90.00
_cell.angle_beta   90.00
_cell.angle_gamma   90.00
#
_symmetry.space_group_name_H-M   'P 1'
#
loop_
_entity.id
_entity.type
_entity.pdbx_description
1 polymer ?
#
loop_
_entity_poly.entity_id
_entity_poly.type
_entity_poly.pdbx_seq_one_letter_code
_entity_poly.pdbx_strand_id
1 'polypeptide(L)'
;MASIDINRTTTVSLPGSVSSEILQKAQESSAVMSLARKIPLPGLGVTIPVITGDPEAGWVGETEKKPVKRGTLATKQMQPYTLAVIVPFSNQFRRDVPALYDQLVQRLPGALAKKFDQTVFGAVKAPGSNFDTLKACTAQSILTNAYGGLVAADADIAAHDGILNGWVLAPQGKAILLNAVDGNKRPLFINSVAEGAVPMILGAQVRQSKGAYTANTASDAAVVGFAGDWSQAVYGTVEGVQIAISDQATLTDGSTTINLFEQNMFAVRAEIEVGFRCDTTVFNKLTGAAKTGS
;
A
#
# COMPACT_ATOMS: atom_id res chain seq x y z
N MET A 1 -49.94 19.59 -18.40
CA MET A 1 -48.52 19.96 -18.50
C MET A 1 -47.72 18.80 -17.90
N ALA A 2 -47.01 18.07 -18.76
CA ALA A 2 -46.17 16.97 -18.28
C ALA A 2 -44.92 17.57 -17.62
N SER A 3 -44.68 17.21 -16.37
CA SER A 3 -43.45 17.59 -15.68
C SER A 3 -42.27 16.89 -16.38
N ILE A 4 -41.35 17.68 -16.90
CA ILE A 4 -40.08 17.17 -17.43
C ILE A 4 -39.27 16.75 -16.21
N ASP A 5 -39.09 15.43 -16.03
CA ASP A 5 -38.26 14.85 -15.04
C ASP A 5 -36.76 15.08 -15.43
N ILE A 6 -36.11 16.01 -14.70
CA ILE A 6 -34.73 16.45 -14.99
C ILE A 6 -33.71 15.53 -14.27
N ASN A 7 -34.12 14.37 -13.79
CA ASN A 7 -33.23 13.37 -13.22
C ASN A 7 -32.49 12.59 -14.32
N ARG A 8 -31.63 13.28 -15.06
CA ARG A 8 -30.62 12.64 -15.92
C ARG A 8 -29.28 12.53 -15.19
N THR A 9 -29.24 11.70 -14.19
CA THR A 9 -28.01 11.01 -13.82
C THR A 9 -27.76 9.94 -14.88
N THR A 10 -27.22 10.34 -16.02
CA THR A 10 -26.69 9.38 -16.98
C THR A 10 -25.38 8.87 -16.38
N THR A 11 -25.48 7.87 -15.54
CA THR A 11 -24.34 7.04 -15.14
C THR A 11 -23.86 6.34 -16.41
N VAL A 12 -22.88 6.91 -17.09
CA VAL A 12 -22.16 6.19 -18.13
C VAL A 12 -21.32 5.16 -17.41
N SER A 13 -21.87 3.96 -17.25
CA SER A 13 -21.13 2.82 -16.73
C SER A 13 -20.06 2.46 -17.75
N LEU A 14 -18.80 2.52 -17.34
CA LEU A 14 -17.72 1.94 -18.13
C LEU A 14 -17.94 0.43 -18.29
N PRO A 15 -17.54 -0.15 -19.44
CA PRO A 15 -17.56 -1.60 -19.59
C PRO A 15 -16.83 -2.28 -18.43
N GLY A 16 -17.37 -3.38 -17.91
CA GLY A 16 -16.79 -4.12 -16.78
C GLY A 16 -15.35 -4.58 -17.04
N SER A 17 -14.97 -4.79 -18.29
CA SER A 17 -13.61 -5.08 -18.72
C SER A 17 -12.62 -3.95 -18.39
N VAL A 18 -13.01 -2.68 -18.58
CA VAL A 18 -12.14 -1.52 -18.25
C VAL A 18 -11.99 -1.35 -16.75
N SER A 19 -13.06 -1.53 -15.98
CA SER A 19 -12.99 -1.48 -14.51
C SER A 19 -12.09 -2.56 -13.93
N SER A 20 -12.15 -3.80 -14.45
CA SER A 20 -11.29 -4.90 -14.02
C SER A 20 -9.82 -4.68 -14.39
N GLU A 21 -9.55 -4.12 -15.57
CA GLU A 21 -8.18 -3.76 -16.01
C GLU A 21 -7.56 -2.67 -15.13
N ILE A 22 -8.33 -1.64 -14.75
CA ILE A 22 -7.88 -0.60 -13.83
C ILE A 22 -7.54 -1.20 -12.47
N LEU A 23 -8.37 -2.09 -11.92
CA LEU A 23 -8.10 -2.76 -10.65
C LEU A 23 -6.85 -3.63 -10.72
N GLN A 24 -6.69 -4.43 -11.78
CA GLN A 24 -5.51 -5.26 -11.97
C GLN A 24 -4.24 -4.41 -12.05
N LYS A 25 -4.23 -3.34 -12.84
CA LYS A 25 -3.09 -2.41 -12.92
C LYS A 25 -2.82 -1.69 -11.60
N ALA A 26 -3.84 -1.38 -10.80
CA ALA A 26 -3.66 -0.84 -9.47
C ALA A 26 -2.99 -1.84 -8.52
N GLN A 27 -3.39 -3.11 -8.58
CA GLN A 27 -2.76 -4.19 -7.80
C GLN A 27 -1.31 -4.43 -8.21
N GLU A 28 -1.01 -4.41 -9.49
CA GLU A 28 0.36 -4.57 -10.02
C GLU A 28 1.27 -3.39 -9.65
N SER A 29 0.74 -2.17 -9.59
CA SER A 29 1.52 -0.96 -9.27
C SER A 29 1.66 -0.68 -7.77
N SER A 30 0.81 -1.28 -6.92
CA SER A 30 0.92 -1.19 -5.47
C SER A 30 1.89 -2.25 -4.93
N ALA A 31 2.91 -1.83 -4.20
CA ALA A 31 3.81 -2.76 -3.54
C ALA A 31 3.10 -3.58 -2.46
N VAL A 32 2.20 -2.95 -1.70
CA VAL A 32 1.41 -3.62 -0.65
C VAL A 32 0.48 -4.67 -1.25
N MET A 33 -0.30 -4.32 -2.28
CA MET A 33 -1.23 -5.26 -2.90
C MET A 33 -0.54 -6.43 -3.62
N SER A 34 0.73 -6.25 -4.03
CA SER A 34 1.51 -7.31 -4.68
C SER A 34 2.15 -8.29 -3.69
N LEU A 35 2.35 -7.90 -2.44
CA LEU A 35 3.00 -8.70 -1.39
C LEU A 35 2.01 -9.28 -0.40
N ALA A 36 1.00 -8.50 0.03
CA ALA A 36 0.02 -8.91 1.02
C ALA A 36 -1.05 -9.85 0.42
N ARG A 37 -1.62 -10.67 1.28
CA ARG A 37 -2.69 -11.61 0.89
C ARG A 37 -4.01 -10.88 0.65
N LYS A 38 -4.64 -11.14 -0.49
CA LYS A 38 -5.97 -10.61 -0.81
C LYS A 38 -7.08 -11.47 -0.21
N ILE A 39 -8.08 -10.82 0.40
CA ILE A 39 -9.33 -11.47 0.83
C ILE A 39 -10.55 -10.72 0.29
N PRO A 40 -11.69 -11.40 0.05
CA PRO A 40 -12.94 -10.71 -0.22
C PRO A 40 -13.40 -9.96 1.03
N LEU A 41 -13.82 -8.71 0.88
CA LEU A 41 -14.27 -7.87 1.98
C LEU A 41 -15.76 -7.53 1.78
N PRO A 42 -16.67 -8.02 2.64
CA PRO A 42 -18.07 -7.59 2.62
C PRO A 42 -18.19 -6.10 2.97
N GLY A 43 -19.21 -5.40 2.47
CA GLY A 43 -19.43 -3.98 2.76
C GLY A 43 -19.58 -3.64 4.25
N LEU A 44 -20.03 -4.59 5.06
CA LEU A 44 -20.10 -4.47 6.54
C LEU A 44 -18.76 -4.73 7.24
N GLY A 45 -17.72 -5.12 6.49
CA GLY A 45 -16.44 -5.55 7.04
C GLY A 45 -16.41 -7.04 7.38
N VAL A 46 -15.21 -7.51 7.74
CA VAL A 46 -14.95 -8.90 8.13
C VAL A 46 -14.15 -8.96 9.42
N THR A 47 -14.48 -9.91 10.28
CA THR A 47 -13.69 -10.20 11.48
C THR A 47 -12.61 -11.21 11.13
N ILE A 48 -11.35 -10.82 11.29
CA ILE A 48 -10.19 -11.67 11.04
C ILE A 48 -9.74 -12.24 12.37
N PRO A 49 -9.77 -13.58 12.57
CA PRO A 49 -9.16 -14.18 13.73
C PRO A 49 -7.63 -14.04 13.64
N VAL A 50 -7.02 -13.51 14.68
CA VAL A 50 -5.56 -13.42 14.83
C VAL A 50 -5.17 -14.33 15.98
N ILE A 51 -4.30 -15.30 15.71
CA ILE A 51 -3.75 -16.14 16.76
C ILE A 51 -2.69 -15.31 17.50
N THR A 52 -2.92 -15.03 18.78
CA THR A 52 -2.03 -14.21 19.61
C THR A 52 -1.12 -15.06 20.50
N GLY A 53 -1.30 -16.37 20.51
CA GLY A 53 -0.44 -17.31 21.21
C GLY A 53 -0.65 -18.72 20.69
N ASP A 54 0.42 -19.29 20.17
CA ASP A 54 0.43 -20.67 19.71
C ASP A 54 0.39 -21.64 20.88
N PRO A 55 -0.36 -22.77 20.77
CA PRO A 55 -0.31 -23.81 21.79
C PRO A 55 1.05 -24.49 21.75
N GLU A 56 1.77 -24.45 22.88
CA GLU A 56 3.03 -25.19 23.03
C GLU A 56 2.76 -26.70 23.15
N ALA A 57 3.41 -27.48 22.30
CA ALA A 57 3.45 -28.93 22.43
C ALA A 57 4.53 -29.35 23.45
N GLY A 58 4.20 -30.29 24.33
CA GLY A 58 5.15 -30.87 25.28
C GLY A 58 5.35 -32.38 25.06
N TRP A 59 6.57 -32.82 25.23
CA TRP A 59 6.86 -34.27 25.25
C TRP A 59 6.28 -34.90 26.53
N VAL A 60 5.60 -36.02 26.40
CA VAL A 60 4.90 -36.70 27.51
C VAL A 60 5.28 -38.15 27.52
N GLY A 61 5.64 -38.71 28.69
CA GLY A 61 5.85 -40.13 28.90
C GLY A 61 4.54 -40.93 28.76
N GLU A 62 4.67 -42.24 28.62
CA GLU A 62 3.56 -43.16 28.30
C GLU A 62 2.41 -43.11 29.32
N THR A 63 2.67 -42.72 30.57
CA THR A 63 1.65 -42.65 31.66
C THR A 63 1.48 -41.24 32.22
N GLU A 64 2.13 -40.21 31.66
CA GLU A 64 2.08 -38.84 32.17
C GLU A 64 0.87 -38.05 31.63
N LYS A 65 0.42 -37.10 32.45
CA LYS A 65 -0.66 -36.19 32.10
C LYS A 65 -0.26 -35.24 30.98
N LYS A 66 -0.98 -35.26 29.87
CA LYS A 66 -0.74 -34.36 28.71
C LYS A 66 -0.94 -32.90 29.11
N PRO A 67 -0.02 -31.98 28.76
CA PRO A 67 -0.19 -30.57 29.02
C PRO A 67 -1.36 -30.01 28.23
N VAL A 68 -2.27 -29.30 28.89
CA VAL A 68 -3.36 -28.60 28.25
C VAL A 68 -2.97 -27.12 28.15
N LYS A 69 -2.59 -26.66 26.98
CA LYS A 69 -2.34 -25.24 26.69
C LYS A 69 -3.49 -24.71 25.85
N ARG A 70 -4.05 -23.57 26.24
CA ARG A 70 -5.09 -22.89 25.47
C ARG A 70 -4.42 -21.86 24.57
N GLY A 71 -4.59 -22.01 23.27
CA GLY A 71 -4.26 -20.93 22.32
C GLY A 71 -5.14 -19.71 22.61
N THR A 72 -4.57 -18.53 22.57
CA THR A 72 -5.32 -17.28 22.67
C THR A 72 -5.63 -16.74 21.29
N LEU A 73 -6.93 -16.48 21.04
CA LEU A 73 -7.40 -15.89 19.81
C LEU A 73 -7.83 -14.45 20.07
N ALA A 74 -7.26 -13.53 19.35
CA ALA A 74 -7.76 -12.17 19.24
C ALA A 74 -8.51 -12.00 17.91
N THR A 75 -9.41 -11.06 17.84
CA THR A 75 -10.12 -10.74 16.60
C THR A 75 -9.82 -9.30 16.19
N LYS A 76 -9.37 -9.12 14.94
CA LYS A 76 -9.25 -7.80 14.31
C LYS A 76 -10.38 -7.62 13.32
N GLN A 77 -11.14 -6.55 13.46
CA GLN A 77 -12.18 -6.21 12.49
C GLN A 77 -11.55 -5.40 11.35
N MET A 78 -11.70 -5.85 10.11
CA MET A 78 -11.38 -5.10 8.91
C MET A 78 -12.64 -4.44 8.39
N GLN A 79 -12.61 -3.13 8.20
CA GLN A 79 -13.69 -2.36 7.58
C GLN A 79 -13.23 -1.80 6.24
N PRO A 80 -14.13 -1.72 5.24
CA PRO A 80 -13.84 -1.04 4.00
C PRO A 80 -13.82 0.47 4.20
N TYR A 81 -12.86 1.13 3.54
CA TYR A 81 -12.77 2.59 3.46
C TYR A 81 -12.69 2.98 2.00
N THR A 82 -13.45 4.00 1.62
CA THR A 82 -13.51 4.49 0.25
C THR A 82 -12.26 5.29 -0.08
N LEU A 83 -11.53 4.86 -1.09
CA LEU A 83 -10.43 5.57 -1.70
C LEU A 83 -10.90 6.09 -3.07
N ALA A 84 -10.95 7.41 -3.24
CA ALA A 84 -11.48 8.04 -4.44
C ALA A 84 -10.49 9.00 -5.08
N VAL A 85 -10.60 9.15 -6.39
CA VAL A 85 -9.90 10.17 -7.18
C VAL A 85 -10.85 10.75 -8.21
N ILE A 86 -10.83 12.09 -8.38
CA ILE A 86 -11.60 12.80 -9.40
C ILE A 86 -10.61 13.47 -10.35
N VAL A 87 -10.80 13.26 -11.64
CA VAL A 87 -9.97 13.88 -12.68
C VAL A 87 -10.87 14.65 -13.67
N PRO A 88 -10.72 15.98 -13.77
CA PRO A 88 -11.44 16.80 -14.74
C PRO A 88 -10.78 16.70 -16.12
N PHE A 89 -11.61 16.69 -17.19
CA PHE A 89 -11.20 16.66 -18.57
C PHE A 89 -11.99 17.68 -19.39
N SER A 90 -11.38 18.20 -20.47
CA SER A 90 -12.10 19.01 -21.44
C SER A 90 -13.05 18.17 -22.29
N ASN A 91 -14.23 18.71 -22.63
CA ASN A 91 -15.19 18.04 -23.50
C ASN A 91 -14.66 17.76 -24.92
N GLN A 92 -13.56 18.39 -25.33
CA GLN A 92 -12.89 18.05 -26.61
C GLN A 92 -12.43 16.58 -26.62
N PHE A 93 -12.03 16.01 -25.48
CA PHE A 93 -11.67 14.58 -25.36
C PHE A 93 -12.85 13.63 -25.50
N ARG A 94 -14.08 14.11 -25.31
CA ARG A 94 -15.30 13.29 -25.47
C ARG A 94 -15.52 12.82 -26.91
N ARG A 95 -14.90 13.51 -27.89
CA ARG A 95 -14.97 13.15 -29.30
C ARG A 95 -14.12 11.91 -29.62
N ASP A 96 -13.11 11.66 -28.83
CA ASP A 96 -12.21 10.51 -28.99
C ASP A 96 -12.30 9.60 -27.74
N VAL A 97 -13.39 8.84 -27.67
CA VAL A 97 -13.69 7.94 -26.54
C VAL A 97 -12.58 6.90 -26.29
N PRO A 98 -11.98 6.24 -27.30
CA PRO A 98 -10.88 5.30 -27.05
C PRO A 98 -9.67 5.94 -26.38
N ALA A 99 -9.20 7.10 -26.86
CA ALA A 99 -8.06 7.80 -26.25
C ALA A 99 -8.32 8.23 -24.80
N LEU A 100 -9.56 8.55 -24.46
CA LEU A 100 -9.98 8.85 -23.10
C LEU A 100 -9.85 7.60 -22.18
N TYR A 101 -10.35 6.46 -22.63
CA TYR A 101 -10.25 5.21 -21.86
C TYR A 101 -8.82 4.79 -21.66
N ASP A 102 -7.96 4.91 -22.66
CA ASP A 102 -6.54 4.62 -22.56
C ASP A 102 -5.85 5.52 -21.51
N GLN A 103 -6.15 6.81 -21.48
CA GLN A 103 -5.62 7.71 -20.46
C GLN A 103 -6.11 7.39 -19.06
N LEU A 104 -7.38 7.02 -18.88
CA LEU A 104 -7.95 6.62 -17.60
C LEU A 104 -7.29 5.33 -17.10
N VAL A 105 -7.19 4.33 -17.97
CA VAL A 105 -6.55 3.03 -17.66
C VAL A 105 -5.06 3.20 -17.31
N GLN A 106 -4.40 4.22 -17.83
CA GLN A 106 -2.98 4.49 -17.51
C GLN A 106 -2.77 5.29 -16.21
N ARG A 107 -3.63 6.27 -15.92
CA ARG A 107 -3.40 7.23 -14.83
C ARG A 107 -4.07 6.85 -13.51
N LEU A 108 -5.30 6.38 -13.53
CA LEU A 108 -6.07 6.10 -12.31
C LEU A 108 -5.46 4.99 -11.44
N PRO A 109 -4.96 3.86 -12.00
CA PRO A 109 -4.37 2.80 -11.20
C PRO A 109 -3.19 3.28 -10.35
N GLY A 110 -2.30 4.04 -10.98
CA GLY A 110 -1.12 4.58 -10.30
C GLY A 110 -1.45 5.54 -9.17
N ALA A 111 -2.50 6.36 -9.33
CA ALA A 111 -2.94 7.29 -8.29
C ALA A 111 -3.55 6.55 -7.08
N LEU A 112 -4.41 5.56 -7.33
CA LEU A 112 -5.03 4.73 -6.29
C LEU A 112 -3.98 3.91 -5.54
N ALA A 113 -3.10 3.22 -6.27
CA ALA A 113 -2.00 2.43 -5.71
C ALA A 113 -1.06 3.27 -4.84
N LYS A 114 -0.64 4.43 -5.35
CA LYS A 114 0.24 5.33 -4.61
C LYS A 114 -0.40 5.81 -3.30
N LYS A 115 -1.68 6.20 -3.34
CA LYS A 115 -2.37 6.69 -2.14
C LYS A 115 -2.59 5.58 -1.12
N PHE A 116 -2.95 4.37 -1.56
CA PHE A 116 -3.08 3.21 -0.71
C PHE A 116 -1.74 2.86 -0.03
N ASP A 117 -0.66 2.75 -0.82
CA ASP A 117 0.69 2.49 -0.30
C ASP A 117 1.11 3.56 0.71
N GLN A 118 0.91 4.85 0.41
CA GLN A 118 1.22 5.95 1.33
C GLN A 118 0.47 5.85 2.66
N THR A 119 -0.77 5.37 2.64
CA THR A 119 -1.57 5.18 3.86
C THR A 119 -1.06 4.01 4.68
N VAL A 120 -0.81 2.86 4.05
CA VAL A 120 -0.27 1.67 4.72
C VAL A 120 1.11 1.95 5.32
N PHE A 121 2.00 2.61 4.57
CA PHE A 121 3.34 2.98 5.06
C PHE A 121 3.35 4.15 6.05
N GLY A 122 2.18 4.72 6.36
CA GLY A 122 2.05 5.76 7.38
C GLY A 122 2.53 7.16 6.97
N ALA A 123 2.80 7.39 5.67
CA ALA A 123 3.07 8.72 5.14
C ALA A 123 1.82 9.60 5.14
N VAL A 124 0.65 9.00 5.13
CA VAL A 124 -0.67 9.66 5.24
C VAL A 124 -1.42 9.04 6.41
N LYS A 125 -2.26 9.84 7.07
CA LYS A 125 -3.10 9.38 8.19
C LYS A 125 -4.04 8.25 7.74
N ALA A 126 -4.19 7.23 8.60
CA ALA A 126 -5.16 6.16 8.40
C ALA A 126 -6.61 6.71 8.29
N PRO A 127 -7.46 6.11 7.44
CA PRO A 127 -8.84 6.54 7.27
C PRO A 127 -9.71 6.26 8.50
N GLY A 128 -9.33 5.31 9.36
CA GLY A 128 -10.02 4.99 10.59
C GLY A 128 -9.25 4.00 11.47
N SER A 129 -9.80 3.66 12.64
CA SER A 129 -9.19 2.78 13.64
C SER A 129 -9.08 1.32 13.19
N ASN A 130 -9.93 0.93 12.22
CA ASN A 130 -9.96 -0.42 11.67
C ASN A 130 -9.09 -0.58 10.41
N PHE A 131 -8.09 0.29 10.25
CA PHE A 131 -7.07 0.26 9.20
C PHE A 131 -5.68 0.36 9.87
N ASP A 132 -4.87 -0.68 9.72
CA ASP A 132 -3.52 -0.69 10.30
C ASP A 132 -2.54 0.06 9.39
N THR A 133 -1.51 0.65 10.01
CA THR A 133 -0.41 1.30 9.30
C THR A 133 0.92 0.85 9.85
N LEU A 134 1.95 0.82 9.01
CA LEU A 134 3.31 0.43 9.40
C LEU A 134 4.12 1.61 10.00
N LYS A 135 3.46 2.73 10.33
CA LYS A 135 4.13 3.90 10.91
C LYS A 135 4.81 3.60 12.25
N ALA A 136 4.18 2.77 13.08
CA ALA A 136 4.64 2.46 14.44
C ALA A 136 5.66 1.32 14.52
N CYS A 137 5.99 0.66 13.40
CA CYS A 137 6.96 -0.44 13.37
C CYS A 137 8.35 0.00 13.85
N THR A 138 9.12 -0.96 14.34
CA THR A 138 10.52 -0.77 14.76
C THR A 138 11.34 -0.15 13.63
N ALA A 139 12.22 0.80 13.97
CA ALA A 139 13.05 1.50 12.99
C ALA A 139 14.47 0.94 12.97
N GLN A 140 14.95 0.57 11.78
CA GLN A 140 16.34 0.14 11.57
C GLN A 140 17.03 1.13 10.62
N SER A 141 18.22 1.62 11.02
CA SER A 141 18.95 2.59 10.22
C SER A 141 19.82 1.88 9.18
N ILE A 142 19.68 2.28 7.92
CA ILE A 142 20.55 1.84 6.81
C ILE A 142 21.48 2.96 6.32
N LEU A 143 21.56 4.08 7.05
CA LEU A 143 22.30 5.26 6.62
C LEU A 143 23.82 5.05 6.67
N THR A 144 24.34 4.59 7.80
CA THR A 144 25.79 4.44 8.02
C THR A 144 26.31 3.04 7.74
N ASN A 145 25.51 2.03 8.05
CA ASN A 145 25.80 0.62 7.78
C ASN A 145 24.56 -0.04 7.18
N ALA A 146 24.47 0.01 5.85
CA ALA A 146 23.32 -0.52 5.14
C ALA A 146 23.12 -2.03 5.38
N TYR A 147 24.19 -2.82 5.28
CA TYR A 147 24.14 -4.26 5.49
C TYR A 147 23.71 -4.61 6.92
N GLY A 148 24.37 -3.98 7.91
CA GLY A 148 24.02 -4.22 9.34
C GLY A 148 22.57 -3.83 9.66
N GLY A 149 22.06 -2.75 9.08
CA GLY A 149 20.67 -2.34 9.26
C GLY A 149 19.66 -3.33 8.65
N LEU A 150 19.99 -3.92 7.49
CA LEU A 150 19.14 -4.96 6.88
C LEU A 150 19.15 -6.26 7.68
N VAL A 151 20.31 -6.70 8.17
CA VAL A 151 20.42 -7.88 9.04
C VAL A 151 19.70 -7.65 10.36
N ALA A 152 19.78 -6.45 10.94
CA ALA A 152 19.06 -6.13 12.19
C ALA A 152 17.54 -6.15 11.99
N ALA A 153 17.04 -5.73 10.80
CA ALA A 153 15.63 -5.83 10.49
C ALA A 153 15.15 -7.29 10.38
N ASP A 154 15.94 -8.16 9.74
CA ASP A 154 15.65 -9.59 9.66
C ASP A 154 15.66 -10.26 11.04
N ALA A 155 16.66 -9.96 11.86
CA ALA A 155 16.78 -10.50 13.23
C ALA A 155 15.61 -10.05 14.13
N ASP A 156 15.14 -8.80 14.02
CA ASP A 156 14.00 -8.30 14.78
C ASP A 156 12.69 -8.99 14.36
N ILE A 157 12.48 -9.21 13.06
CA ILE A 157 11.33 -9.96 12.53
C ILE A 157 11.36 -11.41 13.07
N ALA A 158 12.51 -12.08 13.03
CA ALA A 158 12.68 -13.43 13.53
C ALA A 158 12.46 -13.51 15.05
N ALA A 159 12.81 -12.48 15.82
CA ALA A 159 12.55 -12.42 17.26
C ALA A 159 11.05 -12.34 17.61
N HIS A 160 10.20 -11.98 16.64
CA HIS A 160 8.74 -11.95 16.77
C HIS A 160 8.06 -13.10 16.01
N ASP A 161 8.77 -14.21 15.79
CA ASP A 161 8.29 -15.40 15.09
C ASP A 161 7.82 -15.15 13.64
N GLY A 162 8.28 -14.05 13.02
CA GLY A 162 8.06 -13.75 11.63
C GLY A 162 9.15 -14.29 10.72
N ILE A 163 8.82 -14.49 9.44
CA ILE A 163 9.77 -14.87 8.40
C ILE A 163 9.83 -13.74 7.36
N LEU A 164 11.00 -13.12 7.24
CA LEU A 164 11.22 -12.08 6.25
C LEU A 164 11.02 -12.65 4.83
N ASN A 165 9.99 -12.17 4.12
CA ASN A 165 9.66 -12.64 2.77
C ASN A 165 9.58 -11.52 1.73
N GLY A 166 9.67 -10.25 2.13
CA GLY A 166 9.63 -9.14 1.20
C GLY A 166 10.14 -7.82 1.74
N TRP A 167 10.77 -7.07 0.83
CA TRP A 167 11.24 -5.71 1.06
C TRP A 167 10.46 -4.74 0.18
N VAL A 168 10.09 -3.60 0.73
CA VAL A 168 9.59 -2.47 -0.06
C VAL A 168 10.54 -1.31 0.10
N LEU A 169 11.12 -0.85 -1.00
CA LEU A 169 12.08 0.26 -1.01
C LEU A 169 11.52 1.45 -1.76
N ALA A 170 11.66 2.63 -1.17
CA ALA A 170 11.54 3.87 -1.91
C ALA A 170 12.75 4.06 -2.86
N PRO A 171 12.64 4.85 -3.93
CA PRO A 171 13.79 5.18 -4.79
C PRO A 171 14.99 5.71 -4.02
N GLN A 172 14.77 6.48 -2.96
CA GLN A 172 15.82 7.00 -2.06
C GLN A 172 16.52 5.89 -1.28
N GLY A 173 15.78 4.89 -0.79
CA GLY A 173 16.34 3.71 -0.12
C GLY A 173 17.18 2.87 -1.07
N LYS A 174 16.72 2.67 -2.31
CA LYS A 174 17.51 2.02 -3.35
C LYS A 174 18.84 2.75 -3.56
N ALA A 175 18.85 4.08 -3.64
CA ALA A 175 20.07 4.87 -3.85
C ALA A 175 21.08 4.68 -2.69
N ILE A 176 20.61 4.56 -1.43
CA ILE A 176 21.47 4.28 -0.28
C ILE A 176 22.13 2.91 -0.43
N LEU A 177 21.38 1.88 -0.81
CA LEU A 177 21.90 0.53 -1.00
C LEU A 177 22.91 0.46 -2.15
N LEU A 178 22.66 1.14 -3.25
CA LEU A 178 23.59 1.21 -4.38
C LEU A 178 24.91 1.90 -4.02
N ASN A 179 24.89 2.83 -3.08
CA ASN A 179 26.09 3.49 -2.58
C ASN A 179 26.81 2.70 -1.48
N ALA A 180 26.22 1.60 -0.98
CA ALA A 180 26.85 0.78 0.04
C ALA A 180 28.00 -0.04 -0.55
N VAL A 181 29.19 0.15 0.04
CA VAL A 181 30.44 -0.51 -0.38
C VAL A 181 31.07 -1.26 0.78
N ASP A 182 31.86 -2.28 0.47
CA ASP A 182 32.70 -2.98 1.42
C ASP A 182 33.96 -2.18 1.79
N GLY A 183 34.81 -2.73 2.66
CA GLY A 183 36.09 -2.13 3.06
C GLY A 183 37.08 -1.94 1.88
N ASN A 184 36.88 -2.61 0.76
CA ASN A 184 37.67 -2.51 -0.45
C ASN A 184 36.97 -1.64 -1.52
N LYS A 185 35.94 -0.88 -1.15
CA LYS A 185 35.14 -0.03 -2.04
C LYS A 185 34.38 -0.78 -3.14
N ARG A 186 34.07 -2.07 -2.94
CA ARG A 186 33.26 -2.86 -3.88
C ARG A 186 31.77 -2.68 -3.52
N PRO A 187 30.86 -2.50 -4.50
CA PRO A 187 29.44 -2.46 -4.23
C PRO A 187 28.96 -3.76 -3.57
N LEU A 188 28.12 -3.63 -2.54
CA LEU A 188 27.58 -4.80 -1.81
C LEU A 188 26.35 -5.42 -2.47
N PHE A 189 25.54 -4.62 -3.16
CA PHE A 189 24.21 -5.03 -3.64
C PHE A 189 24.09 -5.16 -5.14
N ILE A 190 25.14 -4.89 -5.91
CA ILE A 190 25.17 -5.05 -7.37
C ILE A 190 26.48 -5.68 -7.81
N ASN A 191 26.42 -6.61 -8.76
CA ASN A 191 27.59 -7.22 -9.37
C ASN A 191 28.12 -6.38 -10.54
N SER A 192 27.24 -5.60 -11.19
CA SER A 192 27.58 -4.76 -12.35
C SER A 192 26.73 -3.49 -12.35
N VAL A 193 27.34 -2.37 -12.72
CA VAL A 193 26.67 -1.07 -12.91
C VAL A 193 25.58 -1.16 -14.00
N ALA A 194 25.74 -2.06 -14.97
CA ALA A 194 24.77 -2.26 -16.04
C ALA A 194 23.44 -2.85 -15.55
N GLU A 195 23.45 -3.62 -14.47
CA GLU A 195 22.22 -4.25 -13.95
C GLU A 195 21.32 -3.27 -13.19
N GLY A 196 21.90 -2.29 -12.48
CA GLY A 196 21.19 -1.15 -11.84
C GLY A 196 20.00 -1.49 -10.90
N ALA A 197 19.68 -2.76 -10.72
CA ALA A 197 18.56 -3.25 -9.93
C ALA A 197 19.05 -4.01 -8.70
N VAL A 198 18.30 -3.88 -7.61
CA VAL A 198 18.44 -4.72 -6.40
C VAL A 198 17.22 -5.63 -6.37
N PRO A 199 17.25 -6.78 -7.06
CA PRO A 199 16.05 -7.62 -7.20
C PRO A 199 15.73 -8.41 -5.95
N MET A 200 16.75 -8.78 -5.17
CA MET A 200 16.66 -9.54 -3.94
C MET A 200 17.61 -9.01 -2.88
N ILE A 201 17.21 -9.05 -1.63
CA ILE A 201 18.02 -8.73 -0.44
C ILE A 201 17.80 -9.85 0.57
N LEU A 202 18.89 -10.45 1.06
CA LEU A 202 18.85 -11.57 2.02
C LEU A 202 17.87 -12.70 1.60
N GLY A 203 17.82 -13.00 0.31
CA GLY A 203 16.94 -14.04 -0.24
C GLY A 203 15.48 -13.63 -0.44
N ALA A 204 15.04 -12.46 0.05
CA ALA A 204 13.69 -11.96 -0.11
C ALA A 204 13.56 -10.96 -1.29
N GLN A 205 12.39 -10.97 -1.94
CA GLN A 205 12.13 -10.10 -3.09
C GLN A 205 12.04 -8.62 -2.70
N VAL A 206 12.49 -7.75 -3.60
CA VAL A 206 12.42 -6.30 -3.43
C VAL A 206 11.37 -5.71 -4.35
N ARG A 207 10.43 -4.96 -3.79
CA ARG A 207 9.48 -4.14 -4.55
C ARG A 207 9.79 -2.67 -4.36
N GLN A 208 9.62 -1.88 -5.42
CA GLN A 208 9.82 -0.44 -5.36
C GLN A 208 8.47 0.26 -5.30
N SER A 209 8.30 1.18 -4.33
CA SER A 209 7.12 2.04 -4.24
C SER A 209 7.54 3.46 -3.86
N LYS A 210 7.06 4.44 -4.63
CA LYS A 210 7.21 5.85 -4.27
C LYS A 210 6.40 6.22 -3.02
N GLY A 211 5.40 5.41 -2.68
CA GLY A 211 4.57 5.59 -1.48
C GLY A 211 5.27 5.24 -0.18
N ALA A 212 6.37 4.46 -0.22
CA ALA A 212 7.13 4.05 0.95
C ALA A 212 8.08 5.14 1.49
N TYR A 213 8.19 6.28 0.82
CA TYR A 213 9.04 7.38 1.27
C TYR A 213 8.30 8.35 2.18
N THR A 214 8.89 8.63 3.34
CA THR A 214 8.48 9.74 4.20
C THR A 214 9.72 10.59 4.50
N ALA A 215 9.64 11.89 4.24
CA ALA A 215 10.73 12.80 4.50
C ALA A 215 11.02 12.91 6.02
N ASN A 216 12.27 13.20 6.37
CA ASN A 216 12.65 13.47 7.75
C ASN A 216 12.01 14.77 8.26
N THR A 217 11.74 14.79 9.55
CA THR A 217 11.22 15.94 10.28
C THR A 217 12.15 16.26 11.46
N ALA A 218 11.80 17.25 12.26
CA ALA A 218 12.54 17.54 13.49
C ALA A 218 12.45 16.40 14.52
N SER A 219 11.37 15.58 14.48
CA SER A 219 11.13 14.47 15.40
C SER A 219 11.52 13.12 14.85
N ASP A 220 11.39 12.91 13.53
CA ASP A 220 11.50 11.60 12.90
C ASP A 220 12.56 11.58 11.79
N ALA A 221 13.31 10.48 11.71
CA ALA A 221 14.22 10.22 10.60
C ALA A 221 13.42 9.88 9.31
N ALA A 222 14.02 10.15 8.14
CA ALA A 222 13.38 9.79 6.88
C ALA A 222 13.18 8.28 6.78
N VAL A 223 11.99 7.85 6.43
CA VAL A 223 11.68 6.46 6.12
C VAL A 223 11.90 6.24 4.63
N VAL A 224 12.69 5.21 4.30
CA VAL A 224 13.11 4.92 2.93
C VAL A 224 12.74 3.51 2.47
N GLY A 225 12.14 2.71 3.34
CA GLY A 225 11.66 1.38 3.02
C GLY A 225 11.06 0.66 4.20
N PHE A 226 10.58 -0.55 3.93
CA PHE A 226 9.99 -1.46 4.90
C PHE A 226 10.44 -2.88 4.61
N ALA A 227 10.59 -3.65 5.68
CA ALA A 227 10.84 -5.08 5.66
C ALA A 227 9.78 -5.79 6.47
N GLY A 228 9.41 -7.01 6.13
CA GLY A 228 8.47 -7.74 6.96
C GLY A 228 8.03 -9.09 6.43
N ASP A 229 7.23 -9.74 7.26
CA ASP A 229 6.49 -10.93 6.90
C ASP A 229 5.12 -10.53 6.30
N TRP A 230 5.08 -10.43 4.98
CA TRP A 230 3.88 -10.05 4.25
C TRP A 230 2.78 -11.13 4.25
N SER A 231 3.08 -12.35 4.69
CA SER A 231 2.06 -13.37 4.89
C SER A 231 1.09 -13.02 6.03
N GLN A 232 1.56 -12.22 6.99
CA GLN A 232 0.80 -11.68 8.11
C GLN A 232 0.05 -10.38 7.78
N ALA A 233 0.19 -9.90 6.54
CA ALA A 233 -0.55 -8.74 6.04
C ALA A 233 -1.69 -9.18 5.12
N VAL A 234 -2.86 -8.57 5.32
CA VAL A 234 -4.07 -8.88 4.57
C VAL A 234 -4.71 -7.59 4.08
N TYR A 235 -5.07 -7.54 2.81
CA TYR A 235 -5.92 -6.49 2.29
C TYR A 235 -7.20 -7.05 1.69
N GLY A 236 -8.28 -6.29 1.78
CA GLY A 236 -9.58 -6.68 1.22
C GLY A 236 -10.14 -5.58 0.33
N THR A 237 -10.84 -5.99 -0.72
CA THR A 237 -11.63 -5.09 -1.58
C THR A 237 -13.06 -5.57 -1.61
N VAL A 238 -14.03 -4.64 -1.52
CA VAL A 238 -15.47 -4.98 -1.55
C VAL A 238 -15.87 -5.34 -2.97
N GLU A 239 -15.65 -4.41 -3.88
CA GLU A 239 -15.95 -4.54 -5.31
C GLU A 239 -14.76 -4.05 -6.13
N GLY A 240 -14.88 -4.14 -7.46
CA GLY A 240 -13.93 -3.51 -8.38
C GLY A 240 -13.94 -1.98 -8.26
N VAL A 241 -13.14 -1.32 -9.10
CA VAL A 241 -13.13 0.13 -9.18
C VAL A 241 -14.47 0.61 -9.77
N GLN A 242 -15.21 1.40 -9.01
CA GLN A 242 -16.42 2.06 -9.48
C GLN A 242 -16.05 3.37 -10.16
N ILE A 243 -16.62 3.61 -11.34
CA ILE A 243 -16.34 4.81 -12.13
C ILE A 243 -17.63 5.54 -12.44
N ALA A 244 -17.66 6.83 -12.09
CA ALA A 244 -18.76 7.72 -12.38
C ALA A 244 -18.29 8.92 -13.19
N ILE A 245 -19.09 9.37 -14.15
CA ILE A 245 -18.81 10.53 -15.01
C ILE A 245 -19.87 11.58 -14.77
N SER A 246 -19.45 12.83 -14.59
CA SER A 246 -20.35 13.98 -14.45
C SER A 246 -19.84 15.16 -15.27
N ASP A 247 -20.76 15.93 -15.87
CA ASP A 247 -20.49 17.16 -16.59
C ASP A 247 -21.13 18.40 -15.94
N GLN A 248 -21.84 18.22 -14.82
CA GLN A 248 -22.59 19.29 -14.14
C GLN A 248 -22.09 19.60 -12.73
N ALA A 249 -21.01 18.96 -12.31
CA ALA A 249 -20.48 19.16 -10.96
C ALA A 249 -19.61 20.42 -10.87
N THR A 250 -19.61 21.03 -9.69
CA THR A 250 -18.62 22.04 -9.31
C THR A 250 -17.55 21.35 -8.47
N LEU A 251 -16.29 21.45 -8.89
CA LEU A 251 -15.14 20.88 -8.21
C LEU A 251 -14.36 21.98 -7.51
N THR A 252 -13.82 21.68 -6.33
CA THR A 252 -12.93 22.58 -5.62
C THR A 252 -11.58 21.89 -5.43
N ASP A 253 -10.52 22.52 -5.95
CA ASP A 253 -9.14 22.10 -5.75
C ASP A 253 -8.39 23.21 -5.01
N GLY A 254 -8.26 23.03 -3.70
CA GLY A 254 -7.71 24.06 -2.82
C GLY A 254 -8.53 25.33 -2.83
N SER A 255 -8.00 26.41 -3.40
CA SER A 255 -8.67 27.72 -3.56
C SER A 255 -9.36 27.90 -4.91
N THR A 256 -9.17 26.98 -5.86
CA THR A 256 -9.71 27.08 -7.22
C THR A 256 -11.02 26.31 -7.34
N THR A 257 -12.07 26.99 -7.76
CA THR A 257 -13.37 26.38 -8.06
C THR A 257 -13.50 26.21 -9.57
N ILE A 258 -13.77 24.97 -10.00
CA ILE A 258 -13.98 24.61 -11.40
C ILE A 258 -15.45 24.25 -11.58
N ASN A 259 -16.19 25.03 -12.33
CA ASN A 259 -17.55 24.68 -12.73
C ASN A 259 -17.48 23.96 -14.08
N LEU A 260 -17.77 22.64 -14.07
CA LEU A 260 -17.62 21.81 -15.25
C LEU A 260 -18.53 22.26 -16.43
N PHE A 261 -19.72 22.72 -16.10
CA PHE A 261 -20.68 23.19 -17.12
C PHE A 261 -20.22 24.49 -17.80
N GLU A 262 -19.79 25.48 -17.00
CA GLU A 262 -19.35 26.78 -17.52
C GLU A 262 -18.06 26.68 -18.32
N GLN A 263 -17.18 25.77 -17.95
CA GLN A 263 -15.87 25.59 -18.57
C GLN A 263 -15.85 24.52 -19.68
N ASN A 264 -17.01 23.99 -20.05
CA ASN A 264 -17.15 22.94 -21.06
C ASN A 264 -16.25 21.74 -20.76
N MET A 265 -16.32 21.23 -19.52
CA MET A 265 -15.55 20.12 -18.98
C MET A 265 -16.44 18.99 -18.49
N PHE A 266 -15.86 17.81 -18.29
CA PHE A 266 -16.46 16.71 -17.55
C PHE A 266 -15.43 16.15 -16.58
N ALA A 267 -15.89 15.47 -15.54
CA ALA A 267 -15.02 14.82 -14.57
C ALA A 267 -15.31 13.32 -14.49
N VAL A 268 -14.26 12.56 -14.29
CA VAL A 268 -14.32 11.13 -14.04
C VAL A 268 -13.90 10.88 -12.61
N ARG A 269 -14.76 10.23 -11.82
CA ARG A 269 -14.50 9.79 -10.46
C ARG A 269 -14.26 8.29 -10.46
N ALA A 270 -13.12 7.88 -9.95
CA ALA A 270 -12.83 6.47 -9.66
C ALA A 270 -12.81 6.25 -8.15
N GLU A 271 -13.51 5.23 -7.69
CA GLU A 271 -13.62 4.85 -6.30
C GLU A 271 -13.31 3.37 -6.12
N ILE A 272 -12.62 3.03 -5.04
CA ILE A 272 -12.40 1.66 -4.59
C ILE A 272 -12.59 1.61 -3.07
N GLU A 273 -13.30 0.61 -2.60
CA GLU A 273 -13.44 0.33 -1.18
C GLU A 273 -12.40 -0.73 -0.77
N VAL A 274 -11.48 -0.33 0.11
CA VAL A 274 -10.34 -1.17 0.49
C VAL A 274 -10.12 -1.12 2.00
N GLY A 275 -9.78 -2.27 2.58
CA GLY A 275 -9.34 -2.41 3.97
C GLY A 275 -7.95 -3.02 4.03
N PHE A 276 -7.22 -2.76 5.11
CA PHE A 276 -5.89 -3.34 5.37
C PHE A 276 -5.73 -3.68 6.85
N ARG A 277 -5.21 -4.86 7.12
CA ARG A 277 -4.82 -5.31 8.47
C ARG A 277 -3.50 -6.06 8.39
N CYS A 278 -2.68 -5.90 9.40
CA CYS A 278 -1.43 -6.64 9.55
C CYS A 278 -1.07 -6.83 11.04
N ASP A 279 -0.14 -7.71 11.28
CA ASP A 279 0.59 -7.71 12.54
C ASP A 279 1.80 -6.77 12.38
N THR A 280 1.79 -5.64 13.09
CA THR A 280 2.84 -4.63 12.98
C THR A 280 4.15 -5.02 13.66
N THR A 281 4.16 -6.07 14.49
CA THR A 281 5.35 -6.53 15.22
C THR A 281 6.35 -7.25 14.31
N VAL A 282 5.86 -7.89 13.24
CA VAL A 282 6.68 -8.59 12.24
C VAL A 282 7.08 -7.72 11.06
N PHE A 283 7.03 -6.40 11.24
CA PHE A 283 7.45 -5.42 10.24
C PHE A 283 8.45 -4.43 10.81
N ASN A 284 9.41 -4.03 9.99
CA ASN A 284 10.38 -2.99 10.29
C ASN A 284 10.36 -1.89 9.25
N LYS A 285 10.54 -0.64 9.69
CA LYS A 285 10.78 0.49 8.80
C LYS A 285 12.26 0.79 8.70
N LEU A 286 12.74 1.04 7.49
CA LEU A 286 14.13 1.38 7.20
C LEU A 286 14.29 2.89 7.16
N THR A 287 15.25 3.42 7.90
CA THR A 287 15.52 4.87 7.96
C THR A 287 16.83 5.21 7.24
N GLY A 288 16.78 6.26 6.41
CA GLY A 288 17.87 6.60 5.49
C GLY A 288 18.46 8.00 5.66
N ALA A 289 17.86 8.86 6.49
CA ALA A 289 18.42 10.17 6.84
C ALA A 289 18.13 10.50 8.29
N ALA A 290 19.07 11.22 8.92
CA ALA A 290 18.92 11.66 10.30
C ALA A 290 17.75 12.68 10.43
N LYS A 291 17.30 12.93 11.66
CA LYS A 291 16.34 13.98 11.98
C LYS A 291 16.90 15.35 11.58
N THR A 292 16.04 16.24 11.11
CA THR A 292 16.42 17.64 10.87
C THR A 292 16.55 18.36 12.21
N GLY A 293 17.77 18.60 12.67
CA GLY A 293 18.01 19.30 13.94
C GLY A 293 18.84 18.52 14.97
N SER A 294 19.45 17.41 14.58
CA SER A 294 20.50 16.71 15.35
C SER A 294 21.87 17.05 14.85
#